data_321fde6f734b41916919182085b391a5
#
_entry.id   321fde6f734b41916919182085b391a5
#
_cell.length_a   1.000
_cell.length_b   1.000
_cell.length_c   1.000
_cell.angle_alpha   90.00
_cell.angle_beta   90.00
_cell.angle_gamma   90.00
#
_symmetry.space_group_name_H-M   'P 1'
#
loop_
_entity.id
_entity.type
_entity.pdbx_description
1 polymer ?
#
loop_
_entity_poly.entity_id
_entity_poly.type
_entity_poly.pdbx_seq_one_letter_code
_entity_poly.pdbx_strand_id
1 'polypeptide(L)'
;MASYKIFLLPGDGIGPEVTAEVEKVAKVVAEAGLASFEFEKGLVGGAAYDAHGEAISEDDMARAQAADAVLLAAVGGPKWANVPYDVRPEAGLLRLRKDLGLFANLRPAVCYPALADASALKREIVEGLDIMIVRELTGGVYFGEPKEIIDLGNGQKRAIDTQVYDTYEIERIAKVAFELARKRGNKVTSSEKHNVMKSGVLWKEVVSEVHAKSFSDVKLEHMLADALGMQLVRWPKQFDVIVTDNLFGDMLSDVASMLTGSLGMLPSASLGEADAEGRRKAMYEPVHGSAPDIAGRGIANPIAMIGSFGMALRYSFGLGHAADLVENAIADVLAAGLRTADIKGEAAETISTSAMGDAIAAALRKSL
;
A
#
# COMPACT_ATOMS: atom_id res chain seq x y z
N MET A 1 -6.60 25.56 13.12
CA MET A 1 -6.66 24.15 12.73
C MET A 1 -6.07 24.06 11.33
N ALA A 2 -5.14 23.15 11.08
CA ALA A 2 -4.62 22.91 9.73
C ALA A 2 -5.73 22.32 8.85
N SER A 3 -5.77 22.71 7.56
CA SER A 3 -6.72 22.18 6.58
C SER A 3 -5.95 21.52 5.45
N TYR A 4 -6.39 20.33 5.04
CA TYR A 4 -5.74 19.54 4.01
C TYR A 4 -6.71 19.18 2.90
N LYS A 5 -6.26 19.29 1.65
CA LYS A 5 -7.00 18.86 0.47
C LYS A 5 -6.68 17.42 0.14
N ILE A 6 -7.69 16.58 0.12
CA ILE A 6 -7.58 15.17 -0.24
C ILE A 6 -8.34 14.92 -1.53
N PHE A 7 -7.61 14.47 -2.56
CA PHE A 7 -8.25 14.01 -3.78
C PHE A 7 -8.65 12.56 -3.65
N LEU A 8 -9.96 12.30 -3.64
CA LEU A 8 -10.55 10.99 -3.39
C LEU A 8 -10.94 10.34 -4.71
N LEU A 9 -10.37 9.19 -4.99
CA LEU A 9 -10.58 8.39 -6.18
C LEU A 9 -11.22 7.03 -5.78
N PRO A 10 -12.55 6.94 -5.65
CA PRO A 10 -13.20 5.69 -5.28
C PRO A 10 -12.93 4.55 -6.27
N GLY A 11 -12.86 4.86 -7.57
CA GLY A 11 -12.61 3.90 -8.63
C GLY A 11 -13.73 2.90 -8.80
N ASP A 12 -13.41 1.60 -8.82
CA ASP A 12 -14.26 0.52 -9.26
C ASP A 12 -14.69 -0.43 -8.10
N GLY A 13 -15.69 -1.24 -8.36
CA GLY A 13 -16.12 -2.33 -7.50
C GLY A 13 -16.54 -1.88 -6.10
N ILE A 14 -15.84 -2.39 -5.07
CA ILE A 14 -16.09 -2.03 -3.66
C ILE A 14 -15.56 -0.64 -3.27
N GLY A 15 -14.80 0.01 -4.15
CA GLY A 15 -14.14 1.29 -3.84
C GLY A 15 -15.07 2.37 -3.30
N PRO A 16 -16.25 2.64 -3.91
CA PRO A 16 -17.21 3.61 -3.36
C PRO A 16 -17.69 3.28 -1.95
N GLU A 17 -17.87 1.99 -1.61
CA GLU A 17 -18.34 1.56 -0.30
C GLU A 17 -17.28 1.82 0.78
N VAL A 18 -16.02 1.45 0.52
CA VAL A 18 -14.94 1.57 1.52
C VAL A 18 -14.47 3.02 1.69
N THR A 19 -14.56 3.87 0.64
CA THR A 19 -14.22 5.30 0.74
C THR A 19 -15.22 6.09 1.58
N ALA A 20 -16.50 5.73 1.54
CA ALA A 20 -17.50 6.36 2.38
C ALA A 20 -17.19 6.22 3.88
N GLU A 21 -16.55 5.13 4.27
CA GLU A 21 -16.18 4.87 5.66
C GLU A 21 -14.99 5.74 6.10
N VAL A 22 -14.08 6.09 5.19
CA VAL A 22 -13.00 7.06 5.47
C VAL A 22 -13.54 8.45 5.78
N GLU A 23 -14.54 8.92 5.03
CA GLU A 23 -15.15 10.22 5.27
C GLU A 23 -15.75 10.32 6.69
N LYS A 24 -16.33 9.21 7.23
CA LYS A 24 -16.83 9.15 8.61
C LYS A 24 -15.72 9.30 9.66
N VAL A 25 -14.60 8.58 9.47
CA VAL A 25 -13.44 8.65 10.38
C VAL A 25 -12.77 10.03 10.33
N ALA A 26 -12.58 10.58 9.13
CA ALA A 26 -12.01 11.92 8.94
C ALA A 26 -12.87 13.01 9.60
N LYS A 27 -14.20 12.87 9.55
CA LYS A 27 -15.14 13.76 10.26
C LYS A 27 -14.91 13.74 11.77
N VAL A 28 -14.66 12.57 12.37
CA VAL A 28 -14.37 12.46 13.81
C VAL A 28 -13.06 13.17 14.16
N VAL A 29 -12.00 12.99 13.34
CA VAL A 29 -10.72 13.68 13.52
C VAL A 29 -10.91 15.21 13.47
N ALA A 30 -11.79 15.69 12.55
CA ALA A 30 -12.08 17.11 12.43
C ALA A 30 -12.93 17.66 13.59
N GLU A 31 -13.94 16.93 14.04
CA GLU A 31 -14.77 17.28 15.20
C GLU A 31 -13.93 17.38 16.49
N ALA A 32 -12.86 16.59 16.62
CA ALA A 32 -11.91 16.67 17.71
C ALA A 32 -10.93 17.86 17.64
N GLY A 33 -10.98 18.65 16.57
CA GLY A 33 -10.12 19.81 16.43
C GLY A 33 -8.67 19.49 16.03
N LEU A 34 -8.36 18.25 15.61
CA LEU A 34 -7.00 17.84 15.24
C LEU A 34 -6.60 18.37 13.85
N ALA A 35 -7.50 18.29 12.87
CA ALA A 35 -7.32 18.83 11.51
C ALA A 35 -8.67 18.93 10.80
N SER A 36 -8.74 19.68 9.70
CA SER A 36 -9.88 19.67 8.78
C SER A 36 -9.48 19.09 7.43
N PHE A 37 -10.41 18.45 6.74
CA PHE A 37 -10.18 17.80 5.45
C PHE A 37 -11.21 18.24 4.43
N GLU A 38 -10.72 18.70 3.28
CA GLU A 38 -11.53 19.01 2.11
C GLU A 38 -11.39 17.85 1.12
N PHE A 39 -12.46 17.04 0.97
CA PHE A 39 -12.51 15.94 0.03
C PHE A 39 -13.01 16.41 -1.33
N GLU A 40 -12.16 16.29 -2.35
CA GLU A 40 -12.52 16.50 -3.73
C GLU A 40 -12.55 15.15 -4.43
N LYS A 41 -13.68 14.81 -5.10
CA LYS A 41 -13.85 13.49 -5.75
C LYS A 41 -13.56 13.57 -7.24
N GLY A 42 -12.87 12.55 -7.76
CA GLY A 42 -12.57 12.37 -9.17
C GLY A 42 -12.84 10.93 -9.62
N LEU A 43 -12.58 10.67 -10.89
CA LEU A 43 -12.76 9.36 -11.52
C LEU A 43 -11.42 8.74 -11.88
N VAL A 44 -11.31 7.42 -11.68
CA VAL A 44 -10.16 6.62 -12.07
C VAL A 44 -10.61 5.20 -12.43
N GLY A 45 -9.81 4.50 -13.21
CA GLY A 45 -10.06 3.12 -13.56
C GLY A 45 -11.19 2.95 -14.57
N GLY A 46 -12.00 1.93 -14.37
CA GLY A 46 -13.13 1.64 -15.23
C GLY A 46 -14.23 2.69 -15.17
N ALA A 47 -14.43 3.32 -14.02
CA ALA A 47 -15.38 4.42 -13.86
C ALA A 47 -14.98 5.63 -14.72
N ALA A 48 -13.69 5.97 -14.78
CA ALA A 48 -13.18 7.02 -15.67
C ALA A 48 -13.30 6.63 -17.15
N TYR A 49 -12.97 5.38 -17.48
CA TYR A 49 -13.10 4.87 -18.83
C TYR A 49 -14.55 4.94 -19.34
N ASP A 50 -15.51 4.57 -18.52
CA ASP A 50 -16.93 4.65 -18.87
C ASP A 50 -17.40 6.10 -19.13
N ALA A 51 -16.85 7.06 -18.40
CA ALA A 51 -17.21 8.47 -18.50
C ALA A 51 -16.48 9.21 -19.65
N HIS A 52 -15.21 8.88 -19.88
CA HIS A 52 -14.31 9.70 -20.70
C HIS A 52 -13.56 8.90 -21.78
N GLY A 53 -13.61 7.56 -21.78
CA GLY A 53 -12.81 6.70 -22.67
C GLY A 53 -11.35 6.57 -22.25
N GLU A 54 -10.95 7.09 -21.08
CA GLU A 54 -9.60 7.09 -20.52
C GLU A 54 -9.63 6.58 -19.08
N ALA A 55 -8.54 5.94 -18.63
CA ALA A 55 -8.46 5.41 -17.27
C ALA A 55 -8.31 6.48 -16.16
N ILE A 56 -7.93 7.69 -16.54
CA ILE A 56 -7.95 8.92 -15.74
C ILE A 56 -7.87 10.12 -16.69
N SER A 57 -8.69 11.14 -16.47
CA SER A 57 -8.70 12.36 -17.30
C SER A 57 -7.53 13.29 -16.95
N GLU A 58 -7.17 14.20 -17.88
CA GLU A 58 -6.16 15.24 -17.62
C GLU A 58 -6.60 16.16 -16.47
N ASP A 59 -7.89 16.48 -16.35
CA ASP A 59 -8.43 17.30 -15.27
C ASP A 59 -8.25 16.59 -13.91
N ASP A 60 -8.64 15.32 -13.80
CA ASP A 60 -8.46 14.54 -12.57
C ASP A 60 -6.97 14.36 -12.22
N MET A 61 -6.11 14.23 -13.23
CA MET A 61 -4.65 14.18 -13.02
C MET A 61 -4.11 15.50 -12.46
N ALA A 62 -4.55 16.64 -13.00
CA ALA A 62 -4.17 17.96 -12.50
C ALA A 62 -4.65 18.17 -11.05
N ARG A 63 -5.85 17.74 -10.73
CA ARG A 63 -6.42 17.80 -9.36
C ARG A 63 -5.65 16.89 -8.39
N ALA A 64 -5.26 15.68 -8.82
CA ALA A 64 -4.40 14.80 -8.04
C ALA A 64 -3.03 15.44 -7.75
N GLN A 65 -2.45 16.14 -8.74
CA GLN A 65 -1.19 16.87 -8.56
C GLN A 65 -1.31 18.07 -7.63
N ALA A 66 -2.47 18.73 -7.57
CA ALA A 66 -2.72 19.89 -6.73
C ALA A 66 -3.07 19.54 -5.27
N ALA A 67 -3.50 18.32 -5.01
CA ALA A 67 -3.89 17.87 -3.67
C ALA A 67 -2.69 17.65 -2.73
N ASP A 68 -2.94 17.74 -1.42
CA ASP A 68 -1.96 17.40 -0.38
C ASP A 68 -1.74 15.88 -0.28
N ALA A 69 -2.78 15.10 -0.59
CA ALA A 69 -2.72 13.64 -0.69
C ALA A 69 -3.80 13.11 -1.63
N VAL A 70 -3.53 11.98 -2.27
CA VAL A 70 -4.50 11.20 -3.05
C VAL A 70 -4.91 9.98 -2.24
N LEU A 71 -6.21 9.73 -2.13
CA LEU A 71 -6.77 8.47 -1.62
C LEU A 71 -7.42 7.73 -2.78
N LEU A 72 -6.90 6.57 -3.13
CA LEU A 72 -7.44 5.69 -4.18
C LEU A 72 -7.92 4.39 -3.55
N ALA A 73 -9.15 3.95 -3.88
CA ALA A 73 -9.63 2.72 -3.26
C ALA A 73 -9.33 1.47 -4.08
N ALA A 74 -9.83 1.39 -5.30
CA ALA A 74 -9.60 0.22 -6.14
C ALA A 74 -9.85 0.51 -7.62
N VAL A 75 -9.19 -0.24 -8.49
CA VAL A 75 -9.41 -0.16 -9.95
C VAL A 75 -9.54 -1.55 -10.55
N GLY A 76 -10.24 -1.64 -11.69
CA GLY A 76 -10.34 -2.86 -12.48
C GLY A 76 -11.64 -3.64 -12.28
N GLY A 77 -11.81 -4.62 -13.15
CA GLY A 77 -12.96 -5.51 -13.12
C GLY A 77 -13.19 -6.20 -14.46
N PRO A 78 -13.97 -7.29 -14.51
CA PRO A 78 -14.19 -8.10 -15.72
C PRO A 78 -14.92 -7.33 -16.83
N LYS A 79 -15.65 -6.27 -16.48
CA LYS A 79 -16.36 -5.41 -17.45
C LYS A 79 -15.41 -4.82 -18.50
N TRP A 80 -14.17 -4.52 -18.12
CA TRP A 80 -13.18 -3.86 -18.97
C TRP A 80 -12.08 -4.80 -19.47
N ALA A 81 -12.28 -6.12 -19.41
CA ALA A 81 -11.29 -7.11 -19.84
C ALA A 81 -10.86 -6.99 -21.32
N ASN A 82 -11.75 -6.44 -22.16
CA ASN A 82 -11.54 -6.31 -23.62
C ASN A 82 -11.19 -4.88 -24.08
N VAL A 83 -10.99 -3.92 -23.16
CA VAL A 83 -10.56 -2.57 -23.56
C VAL A 83 -9.08 -2.58 -23.98
N PRO A 84 -8.63 -1.62 -24.84
CA PRO A 84 -7.23 -1.54 -25.23
C PRO A 84 -6.31 -1.43 -24.02
N TYR A 85 -5.12 -2.02 -24.12
CA TYR A 85 -4.15 -2.12 -23.02
C TYR A 85 -3.82 -0.77 -22.38
N ASP A 86 -3.66 0.27 -23.19
CA ASP A 86 -3.22 1.61 -22.76
C ASP A 86 -4.30 2.40 -21.99
N VAL A 87 -5.57 1.99 -22.09
CA VAL A 87 -6.71 2.64 -21.42
C VAL A 87 -7.47 1.71 -20.46
N ARG A 88 -6.91 0.53 -20.20
CA ARG A 88 -7.47 -0.37 -19.18
C ARG A 88 -7.48 0.30 -17.79
N PRO A 89 -8.34 -0.09 -16.87
CA PRO A 89 -8.46 0.54 -15.55
C PRO A 89 -7.14 0.73 -14.81
N GLU A 90 -6.25 -0.25 -14.85
CA GLU A 90 -4.94 -0.23 -14.19
C GLU A 90 -4.00 0.85 -14.75
N ALA A 91 -4.20 1.28 -16.01
CA ALA A 91 -3.39 2.34 -16.60
C ALA A 91 -3.53 3.68 -15.85
N GLY A 92 -4.72 3.96 -15.27
CA GLY A 92 -4.92 5.14 -14.43
C GLY A 92 -4.08 5.13 -13.16
N LEU A 93 -4.00 4.00 -12.49
CA LEU A 93 -3.15 3.80 -11.31
C LEU A 93 -1.66 3.95 -11.66
N LEU A 94 -1.21 3.32 -12.75
CA LEU A 94 0.19 3.42 -13.20
C LEU A 94 0.57 4.84 -13.58
N ARG A 95 -0.36 5.57 -14.23
CA ARG A 95 -0.17 6.98 -14.57
C ARG A 95 -0.05 7.85 -13.32
N LEU A 96 -0.93 7.69 -12.32
CA LEU A 96 -0.83 8.40 -11.04
C LEU A 96 0.53 8.17 -10.37
N ARG A 97 1.00 6.93 -10.28
CA ARG A 97 2.32 6.61 -9.69
C ARG A 97 3.46 7.29 -10.43
N LYS A 98 3.42 7.28 -11.75
CA LYS A 98 4.45 7.89 -12.61
C LYS A 98 4.44 9.42 -12.51
N ASP A 99 3.29 10.05 -12.74
CA ASP A 99 3.18 11.51 -12.88
C ASP A 99 3.31 12.23 -11.52
N LEU A 100 3.03 11.55 -10.41
CA LEU A 100 3.30 12.04 -9.05
C LEU A 100 4.71 11.64 -8.54
N GLY A 101 5.49 10.89 -9.33
CA GLY A 101 6.85 10.47 -8.96
C GLY A 101 6.91 9.57 -7.72
N LEU A 102 5.93 8.69 -7.53
CA LEU A 102 5.78 7.85 -6.34
C LEU A 102 6.69 6.63 -6.42
N PHE A 103 7.86 6.70 -5.80
CA PHE A 103 8.87 5.64 -5.89
C PHE A 103 8.90 4.70 -4.69
N ALA A 104 8.48 5.15 -3.50
CA ALA A 104 8.53 4.36 -2.27
C ALA A 104 7.14 3.87 -1.87
N ASN A 105 6.89 2.57 -2.07
CA ASN A 105 5.64 1.96 -1.64
C ASN A 105 5.83 1.27 -0.29
N LEU A 106 5.10 1.76 0.71
CA LEU A 106 5.09 1.27 2.08
C LEU A 106 3.92 0.32 2.26
N ARG A 107 4.19 -0.92 2.60
CA ARG A 107 3.21 -1.99 2.84
C ARG A 107 3.40 -2.58 4.25
N PRO A 108 2.70 -2.08 5.27
CA PRO A 108 2.75 -2.67 6.59
C PRO A 108 2.00 -4.00 6.61
N ALA A 109 2.60 -5.02 7.23
CA ALA A 109 1.97 -6.30 7.53
C ALA A 109 1.89 -6.44 9.05
N VAL A 110 0.74 -6.05 9.61
CA VAL A 110 0.47 -6.07 11.05
C VAL A 110 -0.56 -7.14 11.35
N CYS A 111 -0.22 -8.06 12.25
CA CYS A 111 -1.19 -9.05 12.75
C CYS A 111 -1.78 -8.56 14.07
N TYR A 112 -3.02 -8.10 14.02
CA TYR A 112 -3.76 -7.76 15.24
C TYR A 112 -3.97 -9.00 16.11
N PRO A 113 -3.74 -8.93 17.46
CA PRO A 113 -3.89 -10.09 18.34
C PRO A 113 -5.25 -10.76 18.22
N ALA A 114 -6.31 -9.96 18.03
CA ALA A 114 -7.67 -10.43 17.84
C ALA A 114 -7.92 -11.20 16.54
N LEU A 115 -7.00 -11.14 15.57
CA LEU A 115 -7.07 -11.82 14.27
C LEU A 115 -6.00 -12.90 14.10
N ALA A 116 -5.17 -13.16 15.09
CA ALA A 116 -4.09 -14.14 14.98
C ALA A 116 -4.58 -15.55 14.56
N ASP A 117 -5.78 -15.92 14.98
CA ASP A 117 -6.41 -17.19 14.63
C ASP A 117 -7.06 -17.20 13.23
N ALA A 118 -7.19 -16.04 12.59
CA ALA A 118 -7.64 -15.92 11.19
C ALA A 118 -6.49 -16.11 10.17
N SER A 119 -5.23 -16.12 10.63
CA SER A 119 -4.07 -16.39 9.78
C SER A 119 -4.04 -17.86 9.32
N ALA A 120 -3.46 -18.09 8.15
CA ALA A 120 -3.17 -19.44 7.67
C ALA A 120 -2.03 -20.13 8.46
N LEU A 121 -1.26 -19.38 9.26
CA LEU A 121 -0.18 -19.88 10.10
C LEU A 121 -0.63 -20.01 11.56
N LYS A 122 0.14 -20.78 12.30
CA LYS A 122 -0.11 -20.93 13.75
C LYS A 122 0.01 -19.60 14.47
N ARG A 123 -0.84 -19.40 15.49
CA ARG A 123 -0.90 -18.18 16.30
C ARG A 123 0.47 -17.71 16.81
N GLU A 124 1.28 -18.63 17.34
CA GLU A 124 2.60 -18.32 17.89
C GLU A 124 3.59 -17.74 16.87
N ILE A 125 3.35 -17.99 15.56
CA ILE A 125 4.17 -17.44 14.48
C ILE A 125 3.79 -16.00 14.16
N VAL A 126 2.50 -15.67 14.18
CA VAL A 126 1.98 -14.39 13.65
C VAL A 126 1.54 -13.39 14.71
N GLU A 127 1.18 -13.82 15.93
CA GLU A 127 0.70 -12.91 16.97
C GLU A 127 1.76 -11.84 17.32
N GLY A 128 1.37 -10.56 17.20
CA GLY A 128 2.26 -9.42 17.43
C GLY A 128 3.25 -9.17 16.29
N LEU A 129 2.99 -9.71 15.10
CA LEU A 129 3.75 -9.40 13.90
C LEU A 129 3.53 -7.94 13.49
N ASP A 130 4.63 -7.23 13.22
CA ASP A 130 4.64 -5.88 12.67
C ASP A 130 5.86 -5.71 11.76
N ILE A 131 5.66 -5.90 10.46
CA ILE A 131 6.68 -5.76 9.42
C ILE A 131 6.31 -4.59 8.51
N MET A 132 7.28 -3.76 8.15
CA MET A 132 7.14 -2.75 7.11
C MET A 132 7.91 -3.18 5.87
N ILE A 133 7.22 -3.43 4.75
CA ILE A 133 7.86 -3.70 3.46
C ILE A 133 7.93 -2.38 2.69
N VAL A 134 9.15 -2.01 2.29
CA VAL A 134 9.47 -0.83 1.49
C VAL A 134 9.85 -1.32 0.09
N ARG A 135 8.87 -1.25 -0.83
CA ARG A 135 9.00 -1.66 -2.23
C ARG A 135 9.40 -0.46 -3.09
N GLU A 136 10.48 -0.56 -3.85
CA GLU A 136 10.73 0.38 -4.95
C GLU A 136 9.63 0.21 -6.00
N LEU A 137 9.07 1.31 -6.53
CA LEU A 137 7.82 1.25 -7.30
C LEU A 137 7.95 1.69 -8.76
N THR A 138 9.02 2.36 -9.14
CA THR A 138 9.13 3.06 -10.44
C THR A 138 10.20 2.50 -11.37
N GLY A 139 11.03 1.57 -10.89
CA GLY A 139 12.05 0.88 -11.66
C GLY A 139 11.77 -0.60 -11.90
N GLY A 140 12.80 -1.30 -12.28
CA GLY A 140 12.79 -2.75 -12.46
C GLY A 140 12.08 -3.23 -13.71
N VAL A 141 11.66 -4.50 -13.69
CA VAL A 141 11.07 -5.18 -14.84
C VAL A 141 9.71 -4.64 -15.28
N TYR A 142 9.02 -3.90 -14.40
CA TYR A 142 7.72 -3.30 -14.75
C TYR A 142 7.86 -2.08 -15.66
N PHE A 143 9.02 -1.42 -15.67
CA PHE A 143 9.26 -0.19 -16.42
C PHE A 143 10.49 -0.24 -17.33
N GLY A 144 11.33 -1.27 -17.22
CA GLY A 144 12.53 -1.42 -18.04
C GLY A 144 12.22 -1.68 -19.51
N GLU A 145 13.04 -1.12 -20.38
CA GLU A 145 12.97 -1.30 -21.83
C GLU A 145 14.24 -2.01 -22.35
N PRO A 146 14.16 -2.81 -23.43
CA PRO A 146 12.99 -3.12 -24.23
C PRO A 146 12.00 -4.06 -23.51
N LYS A 147 10.71 -3.88 -23.82
CA LYS A 147 9.60 -4.71 -23.33
C LYS A 147 8.70 -5.03 -24.51
N GLU A 148 8.86 -6.21 -25.10
CA GLU A 148 8.24 -6.51 -26.38
C GLU A 148 8.05 -8.02 -26.64
N ILE A 149 7.16 -8.35 -27.56
CA ILE A 149 7.03 -9.67 -28.13
C ILE A 149 7.44 -9.62 -29.59
N ILE A 150 8.53 -10.32 -29.93
CA ILE A 150 9.11 -10.39 -31.27
C ILE A 150 8.61 -11.64 -31.98
N ASP A 151 8.08 -11.54 -33.19
CA ASP A 151 7.79 -12.69 -34.04
C ASP A 151 9.09 -13.16 -34.70
N LEU A 152 9.48 -14.41 -34.41
CA LEU A 152 10.67 -15.05 -34.99
C LEU A 152 10.39 -15.82 -36.29
N GLY A 153 9.15 -15.82 -36.77
CA GLY A 153 8.70 -16.62 -37.90
C GLY A 153 8.37 -18.07 -37.50
N ASN A 154 7.81 -18.82 -38.43
CA ASN A 154 7.41 -20.25 -38.26
C ASN A 154 6.54 -20.51 -37.00
N GLY A 155 5.74 -19.51 -36.57
CA GLY A 155 4.87 -19.61 -35.40
C GLY A 155 5.61 -19.51 -34.06
N GLN A 156 6.89 -19.16 -34.05
CA GLN A 156 7.68 -18.95 -32.84
C GLN A 156 7.75 -17.46 -32.49
N LYS A 157 7.70 -17.16 -31.18
CA LYS A 157 7.80 -15.80 -30.64
C LYS A 157 8.83 -15.75 -29.52
N ARG A 158 9.42 -14.57 -29.32
CA ARG A 158 10.29 -14.24 -28.19
C ARG A 158 9.68 -13.10 -27.40
N ALA A 159 9.52 -13.25 -26.09
CA ALA A 159 9.14 -12.18 -25.19
C ALA A 159 10.40 -11.68 -24.47
N ILE A 160 10.50 -10.38 -24.31
CA ILE A 160 11.57 -9.68 -23.56
C ILE A 160 10.93 -8.77 -22.54
N ASP A 161 11.35 -8.87 -21.29
CA ASP A 161 11.12 -7.91 -20.22
C ASP A 161 12.47 -7.58 -19.59
N THR A 162 12.78 -6.30 -19.45
CA THR A 162 14.11 -5.84 -19.02
C THR A 162 14.10 -5.36 -17.58
N GLN A 163 14.95 -5.95 -16.73
CA GLN A 163 15.17 -5.50 -15.36
C GLN A 163 16.26 -4.44 -15.33
N VAL A 164 15.90 -3.20 -15.03
CA VAL A 164 16.81 -2.04 -14.98
C VAL A 164 16.67 -1.33 -13.64
N TYR A 165 17.80 -0.99 -13.03
CA TYR A 165 17.90 -0.09 -11.90
C TYR A 165 19.13 0.80 -12.04
N ASP A 166 18.93 2.08 -11.81
CA ASP A 166 20.00 3.06 -11.67
C ASP A 166 20.35 3.27 -10.19
N THR A 167 21.59 3.70 -9.93
CA THR A 167 22.10 3.91 -8.56
C THR A 167 21.19 4.84 -7.74
N TYR A 168 20.70 5.95 -8.32
CA TYR A 168 19.87 6.92 -7.61
C TYR A 168 18.52 6.32 -7.14
N GLU A 169 17.95 5.39 -7.89
CA GLU A 169 16.69 4.70 -7.53
C GLU A 169 16.88 3.85 -6.27
N ILE A 170 17.98 3.11 -6.22
CA ILE A 170 18.33 2.28 -5.08
C ILE A 170 18.71 3.14 -3.87
N GLU A 171 19.47 4.24 -4.07
CA GLU A 171 19.83 5.15 -2.98
C GLU A 171 18.61 5.76 -2.30
N ARG A 172 17.64 6.27 -3.09
CA ARG A 172 16.46 6.95 -2.52
C ARG A 172 15.58 5.99 -1.74
N ILE A 173 15.36 4.76 -2.22
CA ILE A 173 14.53 3.79 -1.52
C ILE A 173 15.25 3.24 -0.26
N ALA A 174 16.56 3.04 -0.31
CA ALA A 174 17.36 2.63 0.84
C ALA A 174 17.29 3.67 1.97
N LYS A 175 17.39 4.98 1.65
CA LYS A 175 17.24 6.06 2.63
C LYS A 175 15.89 6.01 3.32
N VAL A 176 14.79 5.84 2.57
CA VAL A 176 13.44 5.70 3.14
C VAL A 176 13.37 4.53 4.11
N ALA A 177 13.93 3.37 3.74
CA ALA A 177 13.90 2.18 4.58
C ALA A 177 14.70 2.38 5.88
N PHE A 178 15.88 2.98 5.82
CA PHE A 178 16.69 3.25 7.01
C PHE A 178 16.07 4.31 7.92
N GLU A 179 15.48 5.38 7.36
CA GLU A 179 14.76 6.40 8.13
C GLU A 179 13.54 5.80 8.87
N LEU A 180 12.82 4.90 8.23
CA LEU A 180 11.73 4.17 8.86
C LEU A 180 12.24 3.25 9.97
N ALA A 181 13.32 2.50 9.73
CA ALA A 181 13.89 1.59 10.73
C ALA A 181 14.30 2.32 12.02
N ARG A 182 14.89 3.52 11.93
CA ARG A 182 15.22 4.37 13.10
C ARG A 182 14.00 4.73 13.97
N LYS A 183 12.81 4.76 13.37
CA LYS A 183 11.54 5.03 14.07
C LYS A 183 10.82 3.76 14.54
N ARG A 184 11.41 2.59 14.27
CA ARG A 184 10.88 1.26 14.56
C ARG A 184 11.91 0.43 15.34
N GLY A 185 12.09 -0.84 14.98
CA GLY A 185 13.02 -1.77 15.64
C GLY A 185 14.51 -1.61 15.26
N ASN A 186 14.85 -0.57 14.52
CA ASN A 186 16.22 -0.23 14.10
C ASN A 186 16.93 -1.32 13.29
N LYS A 187 16.17 -2.08 12.47
CA LYS A 187 16.68 -3.16 11.63
C LYS A 187 16.13 -3.07 10.22
N VAL A 188 17.01 -3.18 9.22
CA VAL A 188 16.67 -3.31 7.79
C VAL A 188 17.17 -4.65 7.27
N THR A 189 16.29 -5.39 6.60
CA THR A 189 16.63 -6.54 5.76
C THR A 189 16.50 -6.12 4.30
N SER A 190 17.63 -6.00 3.59
CA SER A 190 17.64 -5.73 2.15
C SER A 190 17.53 -7.04 1.38
N SER A 191 16.54 -7.13 0.50
CA SER A 191 16.24 -8.34 -0.27
C SER A 191 16.42 -8.12 -1.77
N GLU A 192 17.23 -8.97 -2.39
CA GLU A 192 17.57 -8.91 -3.80
C GLU A 192 18.02 -10.31 -4.30
N LYS A 193 18.46 -10.41 -5.54
CA LYS A 193 18.90 -11.67 -6.15
C LYS A 193 20.31 -11.57 -6.75
N HIS A 194 21.27 -11.08 -5.97
CA HIS A 194 22.68 -10.81 -6.40
C HIS A 194 23.43 -12.06 -6.90
N ASN A 195 23.01 -13.25 -6.51
CA ASN A 195 23.68 -14.48 -6.94
C ASN A 195 23.42 -14.84 -8.42
N VAL A 196 22.42 -14.24 -9.08
CA VAL A 196 22.09 -14.50 -10.50
C VAL A 196 21.76 -13.25 -11.31
N MET A 197 21.49 -12.10 -10.67
CA MET A 197 21.08 -10.86 -11.33
C MET A 197 22.10 -9.74 -11.11
N LYS A 198 22.53 -9.06 -12.18
CA LYS A 198 23.43 -7.90 -12.09
C LYS A 198 22.79 -6.71 -11.39
N SER A 199 21.49 -6.47 -11.62
CA SER A 199 20.71 -5.47 -10.88
C SER A 199 20.71 -5.77 -9.37
N GLY A 200 20.64 -7.05 -8.96
CA GLY A 200 20.77 -7.44 -7.56
C GLY A 200 22.16 -7.20 -6.98
N VAL A 201 23.22 -7.37 -7.78
CA VAL A 201 24.60 -7.02 -7.35
C VAL A 201 24.69 -5.52 -7.06
N LEU A 202 24.25 -4.67 -8.01
CA LEU A 202 24.24 -3.22 -7.82
C LEU A 202 23.38 -2.81 -6.61
N TRP A 203 22.20 -3.42 -6.47
CA TRP A 203 21.31 -3.17 -5.32
C TRP A 203 22.02 -3.37 -3.99
N LYS A 204 22.69 -4.51 -3.82
CA LYS A 204 23.40 -4.84 -2.60
C LYS A 204 24.56 -3.88 -2.32
N GLU A 205 25.33 -3.53 -3.35
CA GLU A 205 26.42 -2.57 -3.26
C GLU A 205 25.92 -1.20 -2.79
N VAL A 206 24.94 -0.62 -3.48
CA VAL A 206 24.41 0.72 -3.19
C VAL A 206 23.74 0.77 -1.81
N VAL A 207 22.92 -0.23 -1.44
CA VAL A 207 22.32 -0.27 -0.10
C VAL A 207 23.39 -0.32 0.99
N SER A 208 24.47 -1.09 0.78
CA SER A 208 25.59 -1.18 1.72
C SER A 208 26.35 0.14 1.82
N GLU A 209 26.56 0.85 0.71
CA GLU A 209 27.20 2.17 0.70
C GLU A 209 26.37 3.23 1.43
N VAL A 210 25.06 3.30 1.16
CA VAL A 210 24.13 4.21 1.86
C VAL A 210 24.13 3.94 3.36
N HIS A 211 24.10 2.67 3.75
CA HIS A 211 24.21 2.25 5.16
C HIS A 211 25.50 2.76 5.80
N ALA A 212 26.65 2.42 5.22
CA ALA A 212 27.96 2.77 5.76
C ALA A 212 28.15 4.29 5.89
N LYS A 213 27.63 5.07 4.91
CA LYS A 213 27.79 6.52 4.86
C LYS A 213 26.90 7.27 5.86
N SER A 214 25.65 6.82 6.09
CA SER A 214 24.65 7.67 6.77
C SER A 214 23.78 6.94 7.79
N PHE A 215 23.85 5.61 7.88
CA PHE A 215 22.93 4.80 8.68
C PHE A 215 23.63 3.65 9.41
N SER A 216 24.92 3.81 9.77
CA SER A 216 25.71 2.78 10.46
C SER A 216 25.18 2.41 11.86
N ASP A 217 24.26 3.20 12.40
CA ASP A 217 23.51 2.95 13.63
C ASP A 217 22.35 1.97 13.47
N VAL A 218 21.93 1.70 12.22
CA VAL A 218 20.84 0.75 11.91
C VAL A 218 21.43 -0.63 11.61
N LYS A 219 20.85 -1.69 12.13
CA LYS A 219 21.27 -3.05 11.79
C LYS A 219 20.87 -3.38 10.35
N LEU A 220 21.82 -3.68 9.47
CA LEU A 220 21.59 -4.12 8.09
C LEU A 220 21.90 -5.61 7.94
N GLU A 221 20.96 -6.32 7.33
CA GLU A 221 21.12 -7.70 6.86
C GLU A 221 20.74 -7.79 5.38
N HIS A 222 21.44 -8.61 4.60
CA HIS A 222 21.08 -8.94 3.23
C HIS A 222 20.52 -10.36 3.15
N MET A 223 19.44 -10.54 2.42
CA MET A 223 18.79 -11.84 2.24
C MET A 223 18.32 -12.02 0.81
N LEU A 224 18.67 -13.14 0.17
CA LEU A 224 18.15 -13.46 -1.16
C LEU A 224 16.60 -13.53 -1.13
N ALA A 225 15.95 -13.05 -2.17
CA ALA A 225 14.49 -12.91 -2.22
C ALA A 225 13.74 -14.24 -2.01
N ASP A 226 14.24 -15.34 -2.55
CA ASP A 226 13.68 -16.67 -2.33
C ASP A 226 13.83 -17.14 -0.86
N ALA A 227 14.99 -16.88 -0.25
CA ALA A 227 15.20 -17.17 1.16
C ALA A 227 14.29 -16.31 2.06
N LEU A 228 14.09 -15.03 1.71
CA LEU A 228 13.20 -14.14 2.44
C LEU A 228 11.75 -14.65 2.36
N GLY A 229 11.28 -15.09 1.20
CA GLY A 229 9.95 -15.70 1.04
C GLY A 229 9.75 -16.90 1.97
N MET A 230 10.73 -17.79 2.07
CA MET A 230 10.70 -18.91 3.02
C MET A 230 10.67 -18.44 4.48
N GLN A 231 11.45 -17.42 4.83
CA GLN A 231 11.56 -16.91 6.19
C GLN A 231 10.31 -16.11 6.62
N LEU A 232 9.62 -15.45 5.70
CA LEU A 232 8.32 -14.82 5.99
C LEU A 232 7.30 -15.83 6.50
N VAL A 233 7.30 -17.04 5.93
CA VAL A 233 6.39 -18.12 6.38
C VAL A 233 6.89 -18.83 7.64
N ARG A 234 8.22 -19.03 7.75
CA ARG A 234 8.82 -19.83 8.83
C ARG A 234 9.02 -19.05 10.12
N TRP A 235 9.53 -17.82 10.03
CA TRP A 235 9.90 -17.00 11.19
C TRP A 235 9.81 -15.50 10.85
N PRO A 236 8.59 -14.98 10.59
CA PRO A 236 8.38 -13.60 10.15
C PRO A 236 8.79 -12.56 11.21
N LYS A 237 8.70 -12.88 12.49
CA LYS A 237 9.04 -11.96 13.61
C LYS A 237 10.51 -11.55 13.68
N GLN A 238 11.39 -12.13 12.85
CA GLN A 238 12.77 -11.67 12.73
C GLN A 238 12.92 -10.36 11.95
N PHE A 239 11.90 -9.98 11.19
CA PHE A 239 11.92 -8.79 10.33
C PHE A 239 11.29 -7.59 11.03
N ASP A 240 11.82 -6.40 10.74
CA ASP A 240 11.26 -5.11 11.12
C ASP A 240 10.96 -4.31 9.84
N VAL A 241 11.98 -3.81 9.13
CA VAL A 241 11.85 -3.18 7.83
C VAL A 241 12.50 -4.05 6.76
N ILE A 242 11.78 -4.33 5.69
CA ILE A 242 12.31 -5.03 4.51
C ILE A 242 12.36 -4.02 3.37
N VAL A 243 13.51 -3.87 2.70
CA VAL A 243 13.64 -3.07 1.48
C VAL A 243 13.96 -3.98 0.31
N THR A 244 13.27 -3.78 -0.82
CA THR A 244 13.40 -4.65 -1.99
C THR A 244 12.95 -3.95 -3.27
N ASP A 245 13.32 -4.53 -4.40
CA ASP A 245 12.97 -4.06 -5.74
C ASP A 245 11.46 -4.19 -6.03
N ASN A 246 11.05 -3.73 -7.19
CA ASN A 246 9.65 -3.68 -7.58
C ASN A 246 9.01 -5.07 -7.65
N LEU A 247 9.62 -6.02 -8.38
CA LEU A 247 9.06 -7.35 -8.59
C LEU A 247 9.03 -8.18 -7.32
N PHE A 248 10.17 -8.28 -6.64
CA PHE A 248 10.22 -9.05 -5.39
C PHE A 248 9.38 -8.38 -4.28
N GLY A 249 9.31 -7.05 -4.26
CA GLY A 249 8.48 -6.32 -3.32
C GLY A 249 6.99 -6.61 -3.48
N ASP A 250 6.51 -6.76 -4.72
CA ASP A 250 5.15 -7.16 -5.01
C ASP A 250 4.85 -8.56 -4.46
N MET A 251 5.65 -9.53 -4.91
CA MET A 251 5.46 -10.94 -4.53
C MET A 251 5.60 -11.17 -3.02
N LEU A 252 6.63 -10.58 -2.39
CA LEU A 252 6.91 -10.80 -0.98
C LEU A 252 5.90 -10.09 -0.06
N SER A 253 5.35 -8.94 -0.48
CA SER A 253 4.29 -8.29 0.28
C SER A 253 2.97 -9.05 0.19
N ASP A 254 2.68 -9.72 -0.94
CA ASP A 254 1.52 -10.58 -1.05
C ASP A 254 1.65 -11.83 -0.16
N VAL A 255 2.85 -12.42 -0.08
CA VAL A 255 3.12 -13.49 0.91
C VAL A 255 2.92 -12.98 2.33
N ALA A 256 3.46 -11.79 2.67
CA ALA A 256 3.31 -11.19 4.00
C ALA A 256 1.85 -10.86 4.32
N SER A 257 1.03 -10.53 3.32
CA SER A 257 -0.39 -10.25 3.49
C SER A 257 -1.16 -11.43 4.09
N MET A 258 -0.80 -12.64 3.70
CA MET A 258 -1.46 -13.86 4.20
C MET A 258 -1.14 -14.14 5.69
N LEU A 259 -0.12 -13.51 6.25
CA LEU A 259 0.19 -13.59 7.69
C LEU A 259 -0.82 -12.82 8.53
N THR A 260 -1.49 -11.83 7.96
CA THR A 260 -2.43 -10.93 8.66
C THR A 260 -3.87 -11.39 8.62
N GLY A 261 -4.19 -12.41 7.83
CA GLY A 261 -5.49 -13.05 7.74
C GLY A 261 -6.40 -12.57 6.60
N SER A 262 -6.27 -11.34 6.10
CA SER A 262 -7.04 -10.84 4.97
C SER A 262 -6.38 -9.65 4.28
N LEU A 263 -6.51 -9.55 2.96
CA LEU A 263 -6.12 -8.37 2.17
C LEU A 263 -6.90 -7.11 2.59
N GLY A 264 -8.14 -7.28 3.10
CA GLY A 264 -8.97 -6.20 3.63
C GLY A 264 -8.42 -5.51 4.88
N MET A 265 -7.31 -6.03 5.44
CA MET A 265 -6.61 -5.46 6.59
C MET A 265 -5.38 -4.64 6.23
N LEU A 266 -4.97 -4.61 4.96
CA LEU A 266 -3.67 -4.10 4.53
C LEU A 266 -3.76 -2.73 3.87
N PRO A 267 -3.41 -1.66 4.57
CA PRO A 267 -3.21 -0.34 3.96
C PRO A 267 -1.90 -0.28 3.21
N SER A 268 -1.77 0.69 2.32
CA SER A 268 -0.48 1.06 1.74
C SER A 268 -0.34 2.55 1.47
N ALA A 269 0.91 3.00 1.33
CA ALA A 269 1.27 4.35 0.95
C ALA A 269 2.31 4.31 -0.18
N SER A 270 2.11 5.12 -1.21
CA SER A 270 3.10 5.36 -2.25
C SER A 270 3.58 6.81 -2.14
N LEU A 271 4.87 6.99 -1.87
CA LEU A 271 5.47 8.28 -1.54
C LEU A 271 6.44 8.73 -2.63
N GLY A 272 6.39 10.02 -2.97
CA GLY A 272 7.37 10.71 -3.79
C GLY A 272 8.55 11.26 -2.98
N GLU A 273 9.45 11.98 -3.65
CA GLU A 273 10.53 12.69 -2.99
C GLU A 273 10.00 13.83 -2.11
N ALA A 274 10.72 14.11 -1.03
CA ALA A 274 10.42 15.27 -0.20
C ALA A 274 10.90 16.56 -0.90
N ASP A 275 10.06 17.60 -0.87
CA ASP A 275 10.47 18.95 -1.24
C ASP A 275 11.34 19.58 -0.14
N ALA A 276 11.77 20.84 -0.34
CA ALA A 276 12.62 21.56 0.60
C ALA A 276 11.95 21.78 1.98
N GLU A 277 10.63 21.76 2.01
CA GLU A 277 9.81 21.88 3.23
C GLU A 277 9.49 20.52 3.85
N GLY A 278 9.96 19.41 3.26
CA GLY A 278 9.73 18.05 3.73
C GLY A 278 8.37 17.46 3.32
N ARG A 279 7.58 18.16 2.49
CA ARG A 279 6.31 17.65 1.96
C ARG A 279 6.57 16.71 0.80
N ARG A 280 5.68 15.72 0.62
CA ARG A 280 5.80 14.72 -0.44
C ARG A 280 4.50 14.60 -1.20
N LYS A 281 4.54 14.41 -2.50
CA LYS A 281 3.41 13.83 -3.22
C LYS A 281 3.21 12.42 -2.73
N ALA A 282 1.96 12.06 -2.48
CA ALA A 282 1.65 10.75 -1.92
C ALA A 282 0.27 10.27 -2.37
N MET A 283 0.17 8.97 -2.55
CA MET A 283 -1.08 8.27 -2.78
C MET A 283 -1.21 7.12 -1.78
N TYR A 284 -2.38 6.99 -1.21
CA TYR A 284 -2.71 5.98 -0.21
C TYR A 284 -3.81 5.09 -0.75
N GLU A 285 -3.58 3.80 -0.70
CA GLU A 285 -4.50 2.82 -1.29
C GLU A 285 -4.48 1.51 -0.48
N PRO A 286 -5.63 0.81 -0.33
CA PRO A 286 -5.60 -0.55 0.17
C PRO A 286 -4.86 -1.47 -0.80
N VAL A 287 -4.29 -2.56 -0.28
CA VAL A 287 -3.61 -3.56 -1.12
C VAL A 287 -4.60 -4.41 -1.92
N HIS A 288 -5.85 -4.54 -1.41
CA HIS A 288 -6.89 -5.30 -2.10
C HIS A 288 -7.35 -4.63 -3.41
N GLY A 289 -7.84 -5.44 -4.36
CA GLY A 289 -8.46 -4.96 -5.60
C GLY A 289 -9.92 -4.53 -5.44
N SER A 290 -10.60 -4.41 -6.57
CA SER A 290 -11.99 -3.93 -6.66
C SER A 290 -13.07 -4.93 -6.23
N ALA A 291 -12.74 -6.21 -6.05
CA ALA A 291 -13.63 -7.30 -5.62
C ALA A 291 -15.04 -7.22 -6.24
N PRO A 292 -15.14 -7.32 -7.58
CA PRO A 292 -16.38 -7.06 -8.31
C PRO A 292 -17.53 -8.03 -7.96
N ASP A 293 -17.22 -9.20 -7.44
CA ASP A 293 -18.16 -10.23 -6.99
C ASP A 293 -18.95 -9.85 -5.74
N ILE A 294 -18.41 -8.95 -4.92
CA ILE A 294 -19.07 -8.46 -3.70
C ILE A 294 -19.45 -6.97 -3.76
N ALA A 295 -19.17 -6.28 -4.87
CA ALA A 295 -19.49 -4.87 -5.05
C ALA A 295 -21.01 -4.60 -4.92
N GLY A 296 -21.36 -3.53 -4.22
CA GLY A 296 -22.75 -3.14 -3.97
C GLY A 296 -23.49 -3.98 -2.91
N ARG A 297 -22.80 -4.95 -2.28
CA ARG A 297 -23.41 -5.83 -1.27
C ARG A 297 -23.26 -5.32 0.16
N GLY A 298 -22.45 -4.29 0.38
CA GLY A 298 -22.21 -3.73 1.71
C GLY A 298 -21.52 -4.69 2.69
N ILE A 299 -20.69 -5.62 2.18
CA ILE A 299 -20.01 -6.63 3.00
C ILE A 299 -18.48 -6.52 2.93
N ALA A 300 -17.95 -5.59 2.13
CA ALA A 300 -16.52 -5.36 2.02
C ALA A 300 -15.92 -4.86 3.33
N ASN A 301 -14.68 -5.26 3.62
CA ASN A 301 -13.95 -4.78 4.79
C ASN A 301 -13.35 -3.38 4.50
N PRO A 302 -13.72 -2.31 5.25
CA PRO A 302 -13.21 -0.97 5.01
C PRO A 302 -11.89 -0.68 5.75
N ILE A 303 -11.38 -1.61 6.57
CA ILE A 303 -10.26 -1.36 7.48
C ILE A 303 -9.00 -0.97 6.73
N ALA A 304 -8.67 -1.63 5.61
CA ALA A 304 -7.51 -1.30 4.81
C ALA A 304 -7.56 0.15 4.27
N MET A 305 -8.74 0.60 3.82
CA MET A 305 -8.92 1.96 3.32
C MET A 305 -8.86 3.00 4.44
N ILE A 306 -9.45 2.71 5.61
CA ILE A 306 -9.34 3.55 6.82
C ILE A 306 -7.89 3.60 7.31
N GLY A 307 -7.18 2.46 7.31
CA GLY A 307 -5.75 2.39 7.64
C GLY A 307 -4.89 3.20 6.65
N SER A 308 -5.24 3.19 5.35
CA SER A 308 -4.57 4.01 4.34
C SER A 308 -4.76 5.51 4.62
N PHE A 309 -5.93 5.94 5.08
CA PHE A 309 -6.13 7.29 5.59
C PHE A 309 -5.28 7.56 6.85
N GLY A 310 -5.17 6.60 7.77
CA GLY A 310 -4.25 6.67 8.92
C GLY A 310 -2.79 6.89 8.49
N MET A 311 -2.34 6.20 7.43
CA MET A 311 -1.02 6.46 6.85
C MET A 311 -0.90 7.87 6.24
N ALA A 312 -1.96 8.43 5.63
CA ALA A 312 -1.97 9.81 5.15
C ALA A 312 -1.81 10.81 6.32
N LEU A 313 -2.51 10.58 7.43
CA LEU A 313 -2.35 11.37 8.65
C LEU A 313 -0.89 11.39 9.11
N ARG A 314 -0.22 10.24 9.09
CA ARG A 314 1.16 10.09 9.56
C ARG A 314 2.20 10.65 8.60
N TYR A 315 2.11 10.31 7.31
CA TYR A 315 3.19 10.56 6.36
C TYR A 315 3.05 11.85 5.54
N SER A 316 1.80 12.29 5.22
CA SER A 316 1.57 13.54 4.50
C SER A 316 1.27 14.71 5.41
N PHE A 317 0.50 14.49 6.49
CA PHE A 317 -0.01 15.61 7.29
C PHE A 317 0.76 15.82 8.61
N GLY A 318 1.69 14.91 8.95
CA GLY A 318 2.47 15.02 10.20
C GLY A 318 1.65 14.83 11.46
N LEU A 319 0.44 14.27 11.35
CA LEU A 319 -0.52 14.05 12.42
C LEU A 319 -0.35 12.64 13.02
N GLY A 320 0.87 12.30 13.46
CA GLY A 320 1.19 10.96 13.97
C GLY A 320 0.28 10.51 15.11
N HIS A 321 -0.03 11.40 16.05
CA HIS A 321 -0.96 11.09 17.16
C HIS A 321 -2.37 10.73 16.65
N ALA A 322 -2.90 11.47 15.68
CA ALA A 322 -4.21 11.14 15.09
C ALA A 322 -4.18 9.79 14.35
N ALA A 323 -3.05 9.46 13.68
CA ALA A 323 -2.86 8.16 13.07
C ALA A 323 -2.88 7.03 14.12
N ASP A 324 -2.16 7.19 15.24
CA ASP A 324 -2.15 6.23 16.35
C ASP A 324 -3.57 6.01 16.91
N LEU A 325 -4.37 7.07 17.06
CA LEU A 325 -5.75 6.97 17.52
C LEU A 325 -6.64 6.18 16.55
N VAL A 326 -6.47 6.35 15.23
CA VAL A 326 -7.20 5.57 14.21
C VAL A 326 -6.78 4.11 14.27
N GLU A 327 -5.49 3.80 14.36
CA GLU A 327 -4.96 2.44 14.47
C GLU A 327 -5.46 1.74 15.75
N ASN A 328 -5.46 2.46 16.88
CA ASN A 328 -6.00 1.95 18.14
C ASN A 328 -7.52 1.71 18.07
N ALA A 329 -8.29 2.60 17.43
CA ALA A 329 -9.72 2.41 17.24
C ALA A 329 -10.04 1.15 16.41
N ILE A 330 -9.24 0.85 15.38
CA ILE A 330 -9.33 -0.41 14.62
C ILE A 330 -9.05 -1.61 15.55
N ALA A 331 -7.98 -1.54 16.34
CA ALA A 331 -7.62 -2.62 17.27
C ALA A 331 -8.73 -2.88 18.31
N ASP A 332 -9.32 -1.83 18.87
CA ASP A 332 -10.39 -1.90 19.87
C ASP A 332 -11.65 -2.55 19.30
N VAL A 333 -12.05 -2.19 18.08
CA VAL A 333 -13.21 -2.78 17.38
C VAL A 333 -13.00 -4.27 17.13
N LEU A 334 -11.79 -4.64 16.71
CA LEU A 334 -11.42 -6.04 16.52
C LEU A 334 -11.35 -6.80 17.84
N ALA A 335 -10.83 -6.19 18.91
CA ALA A 335 -10.80 -6.78 20.25
C ALA A 335 -12.21 -6.98 20.83
N ALA A 336 -13.17 -6.11 20.48
CA ALA A 336 -14.59 -6.25 20.81
C ALA A 336 -15.30 -7.37 20.04
N GLY A 337 -14.62 -8.09 19.15
CA GLY A 337 -15.15 -9.22 18.41
C GLY A 337 -15.91 -8.87 17.14
N LEU A 338 -15.94 -7.59 16.70
CA LEU A 338 -16.61 -7.21 15.47
C LEU A 338 -15.80 -7.66 14.24
N ARG A 339 -16.47 -8.25 13.25
CA ARG A 339 -15.85 -8.86 12.07
C ARG A 339 -16.66 -8.60 10.81
N THR A 340 -15.99 -8.29 9.72
CA THR A 340 -16.51 -8.42 8.36
C THR A 340 -16.38 -9.86 7.86
N ALA A 341 -16.99 -10.17 6.72
CA ALA A 341 -17.07 -11.54 6.23
C ALA A 341 -15.71 -12.20 5.95
N ASP A 342 -14.73 -11.41 5.48
CA ASP A 342 -13.37 -11.85 5.12
C ASP A 342 -12.50 -12.21 6.33
N ILE A 343 -12.79 -11.62 7.50
CA ILE A 343 -12.08 -11.85 8.77
C ILE A 343 -12.97 -12.51 9.83
N LYS A 344 -14.03 -13.19 9.40
CA LYS A 344 -15.02 -13.79 10.29
C LYS A 344 -14.40 -14.75 11.32
N GLY A 345 -13.47 -15.60 10.89
CA GLY A 345 -12.91 -16.64 11.76
C GLY A 345 -14.00 -17.46 12.42
N GLU A 346 -13.93 -17.62 13.74
CA GLU A 346 -14.93 -18.31 14.58
C GLU A 346 -16.07 -17.40 15.09
N ALA A 347 -16.11 -16.11 14.67
CA ALA A 347 -17.17 -15.20 15.08
C ALA A 347 -18.55 -15.72 14.64
N ALA A 348 -19.54 -15.61 15.53
CA ALA A 348 -20.90 -16.11 15.26
C ALA A 348 -21.57 -15.34 14.12
N GLU A 349 -21.38 -14.02 14.09
CA GLU A 349 -21.99 -13.10 13.13
C GLU A 349 -20.95 -12.17 12.50
N THR A 350 -21.28 -11.63 11.34
CA THR A 350 -20.51 -10.59 10.63
C THR A 350 -21.32 -9.30 10.55
N ILE A 351 -20.60 -8.18 10.48
CA ILE A 351 -21.20 -6.87 10.30
C ILE A 351 -20.93 -6.33 8.89
N SER A 352 -21.76 -5.37 8.45
CA SER A 352 -21.62 -4.72 7.14
C SER A 352 -20.42 -3.79 7.09
N THR A 353 -20.02 -3.38 5.87
CA THR A 353 -19.02 -2.33 5.60
C THR A 353 -19.33 -1.07 6.41
N SER A 354 -20.57 -0.57 6.32
CA SER A 354 -20.98 0.64 7.03
C SER A 354 -20.96 0.48 8.55
N ALA A 355 -21.43 -0.67 9.08
CA ALA A 355 -21.40 -0.93 10.52
C ALA A 355 -19.95 -1.00 11.06
N MET A 356 -19.01 -1.53 10.28
CA MET A 356 -17.59 -1.54 10.66
C MET A 356 -17.03 -0.11 10.71
N GLY A 357 -17.29 0.73 9.71
CA GLY A 357 -16.87 2.13 9.71
C GLY A 357 -17.49 2.93 10.87
N ASP A 358 -18.78 2.73 11.15
CA ASP A 358 -19.46 3.36 12.28
C ASP A 358 -18.86 2.93 13.63
N ALA A 359 -18.51 1.65 13.78
CA ALA A 359 -17.86 1.14 14.99
C ALA A 359 -16.48 1.75 15.21
N ILE A 360 -15.66 1.85 14.15
CA ILE A 360 -14.34 2.48 14.21
C ILE A 360 -14.47 3.98 14.55
N ALA A 361 -15.39 4.70 13.90
CA ALA A 361 -15.65 6.10 14.21
C ALA A 361 -16.11 6.31 15.66
N ALA A 362 -16.93 5.40 16.18
CA ALA A 362 -17.39 5.44 17.56
C ALA A 362 -16.25 5.12 18.57
N ALA A 363 -15.39 4.16 18.28
CA ALA A 363 -14.21 3.84 19.09
C ALA A 363 -13.24 5.04 19.10
N LEU A 364 -12.98 5.65 17.94
CA LEU A 364 -12.14 6.83 17.81
C LEU A 364 -12.67 8.00 18.68
N ARG A 365 -13.98 8.27 18.65
CA ARG A 365 -14.60 9.32 19.52
C ARG A 365 -14.40 9.08 21.01
N LYS A 366 -14.29 7.83 21.45
CA LYS A 366 -14.06 7.51 22.86
C LYS A 366 -12.62 7.72 23.30
N SER A 367 -11.69 7.70 22.36
CA SER A 367 -10.25 7.86 22.61
C SER A 367 -9.78 9.33 22.56
N LEU A 368 -10.64 10.22 22.05
CA LEU A 368 -10.43 11.67 21.95
C LEU A 368 -10.94 12.42 23.18
#